data_5e54cb0e5d2e47365d2bacf6fa026f23
#
_entry.id   5e54cb0e5d2e47365d2bacf6fa026f23
#
_cell.length_a   1.000
_cell.length_b   1.000
_cell.length_c   1.000
_cell.angle_alpha   90.00
_cell.angle_beta   90.00
_cell.angle_gamma   90.00
#
_symmetry.space_group_name_H-M   'P 1'
#
loop_
_entity.id
_entity.type
_entity.pdbx_description
1 polymer ?
#
loop_
_entity_poly.entity_id
_entity_poly.type
_entity_poly.pdbx_seq_one_letter_code
_entity_poly.pdbx_strand_id
1 'polypeptide(L)' 'MNCAVKDAFMKDYRDFTAGYVRAVKRMKKDGPAMAQSDFSALRELAKDCEKKAEVARRSLQRHISEHHC' A
#
# COMPACT_ATOMS: atom_id res chain seq x y z
N MET A 1 -26.15 3.64 -9.74
CA MET A 1 -25.02 4.32 -9.07
C MET A 1 -23.71 3.79 -9.63
N ASN A 2 -22.77 4.69 -9.90
CA ASN A 2 -21.52 4.30 -10.54
C ASN A 2 -20.49 3.87 -9.48
N CYS A 3 -20.15 2.58 -9.43
CA CYS A 3 -19.16 2.02 -8.49
C CYS A 3 -17.75 1.93 -9.08
N ALA A 4 -17.48 2.58 -10.21
CA ALA A 4 -16.15 2.58 -10.82
C ALA A 4 -15.10 3.22 -9.89
N VAL A 5 -15.49 4.24 -9.13
CA VAL A 5 -14.60 4.88 -8.14
C VAL A 5 -14.22 3.90 -7.03
N LYS A 6 -15.17 3.06 -6.59
CA LYS A 6 -14.90 2.00 -5.62
C LYS A 6 -13.84 1.04 -6.16
N ASP A 7 -13.98 0.61 -7.41
CA ASP A 7 -13.03 -0.32 -8.03
C ASP A 7 -11.63 0.30 -8.11
N ALA A 8 -11.54 1.60 -8.42
CA ALA A 8 -10.26 2.32 -8.43
C ALA A 8 -9.60 2.32 -7.04
N PHE A 9 -10.37 2.60 -5.99
CA PHE A 9 -9.85 2.56 -4.62
C PHE A 9 -9.42 1.16 -4.20
N MET A 10 -10.16 0.13 -4.60
CA MET A 10 -9.80 -1.26 -4.32
C MET A 10 -8.49 -1.65 -5.01
N LYS A 11 -8.31 -1.22 -6.25
CA LYS A 11 -7.08 -1.46 -6.99
C LYS A 11 -5.90 -0.77 -6.33
N ASP A 12 -6.06 0.51 -5.96
CA ASP A 12 -5.01 1.27 -5.28
C ASP A 12 -4.61 0.59 -3.96
N TYR A 13 -5.59 0.21 -3.16
CA TYR A 13 -5.35 -0.47 -1.90
C TYR A 13 -4.55 -1.76 -2.12
N ARG A 14 -4.96 -2.57 -3.10
CA ARG A 14 -4.27 -3.82 -3.43
C ARG A 14 -2.84 -3.58 -3.91
N ASP A 15 -2.65 -2.60 -4.80
CA ASP A 15 -1.34 -2.30 -5.37
C ASP A 15 -0.37 -1.81 -4.31
N PHE A 16 -0.82 -0.90 -3.43
CA PHE A 16 0.02 -0.38 -2.35
C PHE A 16 0.31 -1.44 -1.31
N THR A 17 -0.65 -2.29 -0.98
CA THR A 17 -0.45 -3.40 -0.05
C THR A 17 0.56 -4.41 -0.62
N ALA A 18 0.46 -4.73 -1.90
CA ALA A 18 1.41 -5.63 -2.57
C ALA A 18 2.82 -5.02 -2.57
N GLY A 19 2.93 -3.71 -2.81
CA GLY A 19 4.22 -3.01 -2.75
C GLY A 19 4.84 -3.06 -1.36
N TYR A 20 4.03 -2.86 -0.32
CA TYR A 20 4.46 -2.97 1.07
C TYR A 20 4.99 -4.38 1.37
N VAL A 21 4.23 -5.40 1.02
CA VAL A 21 4.61 -6.80 1.26
C VAL A 21 5.91 -7.14 0.56
N ARG A 22 6.07 -6.72 -0.71
CA ARG A 22 7.31 -6.96 -1.45
C ARG A 22 8.51 -6.30 -0.80
N ALA A 23 8.37 -5.06 -0.34
CA ALA A 23 9.44 -4.34 0.33
C ALA A 23 9.83 -5.02 1.63
N VAL A 24 8.86 -5.45 2.44
CA VAL A 24 9.12 -6.15 3.71
C VAL A 24 9.81 -7.49 3.47
N LYS A 25 9.36 -8.26 2.49
CA LYS A 25 9.97 -9.55 2.15
C LYS A 25 11.42 -9.38 1.73
N ARG A 26 11.72 -8.36 0.93
CA ARG A 26 13.08 -8.08 0.50
C ARG A 26 13.96 -7.67 1.67
N MET A 27 13.44 -6.85 2.59
CA MET A 27 14.18 -6.48 3.80
C MET A 27 14.55 -7.69 4.64
N LYS A 28 13.62 -8.66 4.77
CA LYS A 28 13.87 -9.88 5.54
C LYS A 28 14.89 -10.78 4.85
N LYS A 29 14.80 -10.92 3.53
CA LYS A 29 15.64 -11.83 2.76
C LYS A 29 17.05 -11.28 2.58
N ASP A 30 17.17 -10.05 2.12
CA ASP A 30 18.44 -9.45 1.69
C ASP A 30 18.99 -8.42 2.69
N GLY A 31 18.21 -8.05 3.71
CA GLY A 31 18.56 -7.01 4.66
C GLY A 31 19.94 -7.16 5.28
N PRO A 32 20.31 -8.36 5.79
CA PRO A 32 21.64 -8.54 6.40
C PRO A 32 22.81 -8.32 5.45
N ALA A 33 22.60 -8.53 4.14
CA ALA A 33 23.63 -8.35 3.12
C ALA A 33 23.55 -6.98 2.44
N MET A 34 22.55 -6.16 2.77
CA MET A 34 22.30 -4.87 2.16
C MET A 34 23.17 -3.77 2.78
N ALA A 35 23.59 -2.80 1.97
CA ALA A 35 24.14 -1.57 2.51
C ALA A 35 23.06 -0.85 3.33
N GLN A 36 23.47 -0.16 4.40
CA GLN A 36 22.53 0.53 5.28
C GLN A 36 21.67 1.55 4.53
N SER A 37 22.26 2.25 3.57
CA SER A 37 21.53 3.22 2.75
C SER A 37 20.43 2.55 1.93
N ASP A 38 20.70 1.38 1.36
CA ASP A 38 19.71 0.62 0.58
C ASP A 38 18.59 0.09 1.47
N PHE A 39 18.94 -0.41 2.65
CA PHE A 39 17.96 -0.87 3.62
C PHE A 39 17.05 0.28 4.07
N SER A 40 17.62 1.44 4.35
CA SER A 40 16.85 2.63 4.74
C SER A 40 15.90 3.08 3.63
N ALA A 41 16.34 3.06 2.38
CA ALA A 41 15.50 3.40 1.23
C ALA A 41 14.31 2.45 1.11
N LEU A 42 14.55 1.14 1.28
CA LEU A 42 13.50 0.13 1.24
C LEU A 42 12.50 0.31 2.38
N ARG A 43 13.00 0.63 3.57
CA ARG A 43 12.16 0.90 4.74
C ARG A 43 11.26 2.10 4.51
N GLU A 44 11.78 3.18 3.92
CA GLU A 44 10.99 4.36 3.60
C GLU A 44 9.94 4.04 2.53
N LEU A 45 10.29 3.24 1.54
CA LEU A 45 9.34 2.79 0.52
C LEU A 45 8.20 1.98 1.16
N ALA A 46 8.52 1.07 2.08
CA ALA A 46 7.51 0.28 2.79
C ALA A 46 6.56 1.18 3.58
N LYS A 47 7.10 2.17 4.30
CA LYS A 47 6.28 3.12 5.05
C LYS A 47 5.37 3.94 4.14
N ASP A 48 5.89 4.39 3.01
CA ASP A 48 5.11 5.16 2.05
C ASP A 48 3.96 4.34 1.47
N CYS A 49 4.23 3.09 1.09
CA CYS A 49 3.21 2.17 0.60
C CYS A 49 2.15 1.91 1.67
N GLU A 50 2.55 1.74 2.92
CA GLU A 50 1.61 1.55 4.04
C GLU A 50 0.68 2.74 4.21
N LYS A 51 1.22 3.96 4.17
CA LYS A 51 0.41 5.19 4.27
C LYS A 51 -0.57 5.30 3.12
N LYS A 52 -0.12 5.05 1.91
CA LYS A 52 -0.97 5.13 0.71
C LYS A 52 -2.06 4.08 0.73
N ALA A 53 -1.75 2.86 1.19
CA ALA A 53 -2.74 1.81 1.36
C ALA A 53 -3.80 2.20 2.38
N GLU A 54 -3.41 2.82 3.49
CA GLU A 54 -4.34 3.27 4.52
C GLU A 54 -5.27 4.37 3.98
N VAL A 55 -4.73 5.33 3.23
CA VAL A 55 -5.55 6.38 2.61
C VAL A 55 -6.56 5.76 1.63
N ALA A 56 -6.11 4.82 0.80
CA ALA A 56 -6.99 4.12 -0.14
C ALA A 56 -8.09 3.35 0.59
N ARG A 57 -7.76 2.68 1.70
CA ARG A 57 -8.72 1.94 2.51
C ARG A 57 -9.79 2.86 3.09
N ARG A 58 -9.36 3.99 3.64
CA ARG A 58 -10.30 4.99 4.21
C ARG A 58 -11.20 5.57 3.14
N SER A 59 -10.65 5.89 1.98
CA SER A 59 -11.41 6.42 0.85
C SER A 59 -12.44 5.40 0.38
N LEU A 60 -12.05 4.12 0.33
CA LEU A 60 -12.95 3.03 -0.04
C LEU A 60 -14.10 2.89 0.96
N GLN A 61 -13.80 2.90 2.25
CA GLN A 61 -14.81 2.80 3.30
C GLN A 61 -15.79 3.96 3.24
N ARG A 62 -15.29 5.18 3.06
CA ARG A 62 -16.13 6.37 2.92
C ARG A 62 -17.05 6.24 1.72
N HIS A 63 -16.51 5.80 0.58
CA HIS A 63 -17.30 5.64 -0.64
C HIS A 63 -18.42 4.62 -0.44
N ILE A 64 -18.11 3.47 0.16
CA ILE A 64 -19.12 2.45 0.44
C ILE A 64 -20.20 2.99 1.37
N SER A 65 -19.81 3.72 2.42
CA SER A 65 -20.74 4.29 3.37
C SER A 65 -21.66 5.34 2.75
N GLU A 66 -21.12 6.19 1.88
CA GLU A 66 -21.88 7.28 1.26
C GLU A 66 -22.75 6.82 0.09
N HIS A 67 -22.29 5.85 -0.67
CA HIS A 67 -22.93 5.43 -1.93
C HIS A 67 -23.51 4.02 -1.89
N HIS A 68 -23.36 3.31 -0.80
CA HIS A 68 -23.89 1.96 -0.62
C HIS A 68 -23.46 0.97 -1.72
N CYS A 69 -22.22 1.09 -2.19
CA CYS A 69 -21.70 0.17 -3.20
C CYS A 69 -21.16 -1.15 -2.57
#